data_a3b9c66a293d2b4d82209ef9e3725d02
#
_entry.id   a3b9c66a293d2b4d82209ef9e3725d02
#
_cell.length_a   1.000
_cell.length_b   1.000
_cell.length_c   1.000
_cell.angle_alpha   90.00
_cell.angle_beta   90.00
_cell.angle_gamma   90.00
#
_symmetry.space_group_name_H-M   'P 1'
#
loop_
_entity.id
_entity.type
_entity.pdbx_description
1 polymer ?
#
loop_
_entity_poly.entity_id
_entity_poly.type
_entity_poly.pdbx_seq_one_letter_code
_entity_poly.pdbx_strand_id
1 'polypeptide(L)'
;MAERDGEAESIRELFRALYDERDGYSPDVVQPRIERFLDGCNRLVDKHYPGSFRYRNDQRSAMAYLWLIDPEHYYLVKNTECKEFAKYAEFFDDWGTYDDFKMGIFCRFCDELIEEMKATPELMAIHRSRFIGHEDEMAEDQALHILLFDVIYCSYTYDLWAGLPLRTLSAHEKKKRLENRKAAQDRLERLNAVEEELAQYHDAIAAFAELAKNGELIHRQYGKGQLIDDGTSTWTIRFPEHPIEKSFDVGMLFANGVMTIQDAEFSALLDRYRSVLKKGLAGIQPRLATARKLFEEVADQLD
;
A
#
# COMPACT_ATOMS: atom_id res chain seq x y z
N MET A 1 33.18 14.91 3.03
CA MET A 1 33.13 13.45 2.85
C MET A 1 33.18 13.09 1.36
N ALA A 2 32.20 13.47 0.51
CA ALA A 2 32.14 13.02 -0.89
C ALA A 2 33.42 13.26 -1.71
N GLU A 3 33.90 14.50 -1.80
CA GLU A 3 35.08 14.83 -2.57
C GLU A 3 36.39 14.46 -1.85
N ARG A 4 36.47 14.78 -0.56
CA ARG A 4 37.69 14.60 0.21
C ARG A 4 38.04 13.15 0.46
N ASP A 5 37.03 12.30 0.69
CA ASP A 5 37.20 10.92 1.12
C ASP A 5 36.93 9.90 -0.03
N GLY A 6 36.72 10.37 -1.26
CA GLY A 6 36.53 9.53 -2.44
C GLY A 6 35.16 8.81 -2.53
N GLU A 7 34.15 9.23 -1.74
CA GLU A 7 32.86 8.58 -1.66
C GLU A 7 31.76 9.24 -2.53
N ALA A 8 32.17 10.09 -3.47
CA ALA A 8 31.22 10.85 -4.28
C ALA A 8 30.24 9.95 -5.06
N GLU A 9 30.72 8.86 -5.64
CA GLU A 9 29.86 7.96 -6.41
C GLU A 9 28.97 7.10 -5.51
N SER A 10 29.49 6.58 -4.41
CA SER A 10 28.70 5.85 -3.42
C SER A 10 27.52 6.71 -2.89
N ILE A 11 27.77 8.00 -2.63
CA ILE A 11 26.72 8.92 -2.19
C ILE A 11 25.70 9.17 -3.32
N ARG A 12 26.15 9.35 -4.58
CA ARG A 12 25.22 9.53 -5.71
C ARG A 12 24.33 8.31 -5.91
N GLU A 13 24.87 7.11 -5.76
CA GLU A 13 24.09 5.87 -5.87
C GLU A 13 23.02 5.77 -4.78
N LEU A 14 23.34 6.17 -3.55
CA LEU A 14 22.37 6.22 -2.45
C LEU A 14 21.23 7.21 -2.75
N PHE A 15 21.55 8.42 -3.27
CA PHE A 15 20.51 9.37 -3.67
C PHE A 15 19.71 8.91 -4.88
N ARG A 16 20.33 8.30 -5.89
CA ARG A 16 19.60 7.70 -7.02
C ARG A 16 18.60 6.64 -6.55
N ALA A 17 19.01 5.80 -5.59
CA ALA A 17 18.14 4.78 -5.02
C ALA A 17 17.02 5.39 -4.14
N LEU A 18 17.29 6.50 -3.43
CA LEU A 18 16.27 7.21 -2.66
C LEU A 18 15.21 7.84 -3.56
N TYR A 19 15.63 8.42 -4.69
CA TYR A 19 14.76 9.09 -5.67
C TYR A 19 14.17 8.16 -6.73
N ASP A 20 14.31 6.85 -6.58
CA ASP A 20 13.74 5.88 -7.52
C ASP A 20 12.24 5.69 -7.27
N GLU A 21 11.42 6.29 -8.11
CA GLU A 21 9.95 6.34 -7.97
C GLU A 21 9.23 5.27 -8.79
N ARG A 22 9.97 4.34 -9.44
CA ARG A 22 9.38 3.31 -10.31
C ARG A 22 8.34 2.44 -9.62
N ASP A 23 8.50 2.21 -8.31
CA ASP A 23 7.60 1.39 -7.50
C ASP A 23 6.47 2.20 -6.84
N GLY A 24 6.43 3.54 -7.05
CA GLY A 24 5.40 4.44 -6.54
C GLY A 24 5.73 5.11 -5.20
N TYR A 25 4.70 5.70 -4.59
CA TYR A 25 4.81 6.64 -3.45
C TYR A 25 4.19 6.10 -2.16
N SER A 26 3.64 4.88 -2.16
CA SER A 26 3.01 4.34 -0.95
C SER A 26 4.02 4.20 0.20
N PRO A 27 3.59 4.37 1.47
CA PRO A 27 4.48 4.23 2.63
C PRO A 27 5.23 2.90 2.66
N ASP A 28 4.61 1.81 2.25
CA ASP A 28 5.21 0.47 2.22
C ASP A 28 6.38 0.35 1.23
N VAL A 29 6.36 1.18 0.18
CA VAL A 29 7.44 1.24 -0.82
C VAL A 29 8.50 2.25 -0.40
N VAL A 30 8.09 3.41 0.10
CA VAL A 30 8.99 4.52 0.41
C VAL A 30 9.80 4.26 1.69
N GLN A 31 9.18 3.70 2.74
CA GLN A 31 9.88 3.43 4.01
C GLN A 31 11.12 2.54 3.81
N PRO A 32 11.08 1.39 3.12
CA PRO A 32 12.28 0.60 2.84
C PRO A 32 13.34 1.33 2.00
N ARG A 33 12.95 2.28 1.13
CA ARG A 33 13.90 3.12 0.39
C ARG A 33 14.65 4.05 1.34
N ILE A 34 13.93 4.71 2.25
CA ILE A 34 14.49 5.58 3.27
C ILE A 34 15.45 4.79 4.17
N GLU A 35 15.05 3.63 4.67
CA GLU A 35 15.88 2.77 5.53
C GLU A 35 17.19 2.37 4.85
N ARG A 36 17.14 1.93 3.59
CA ARG A 36 18.34 1.62 2.80
C ARG A 36 19.26 2.81 2.60
N PHE A 37 18.69 4.00 2.34
CA PHE A 37 19.44 5.24 2.22
C PHE A 37 20.14 5.61 3.53
N LEU A 38 19.43 5.56 4.65
CA LEU A 38 19.96 5.87 5.98
C LEU A 38 21.07 4.90 6.40
N ASP A 39 20.87 3.61 6.18
CA ASP A 39 21.88 2.58 6.45
C ASP A 39 23.14 2.80 5.61
N GLY A 40 22.98 3.12 4.34
CA GLY A 40 24.08 3.41 3.45
C GLY A 40 24.88 4.65 3.87
N CYS A 41 24.17 5.76 4.13
CA CYS A 41 24.78 6.99 4.61
C CYS A 41 25.47 6.82 5.96
N ASN A 42 24.82 6.17 6.91
CA ASN A 42 25.37 5.98 8.26
C ASN A 42 26.58 5.03 8.27
N ARG A 43 26.61 4.00 7.40
CA ARG A 43 27.83 3.18 7.17
C ARG A 43 29.00 3.99 6.65
N LEU A 44 28.78 4.94 5.74
CA LEU A 44 29.84 5.84 5.27
C LEU A 44 30.32 6.78 6.38
N VAL A 45 29.39 7.27 7.22
CA VAL A 45 29.76 8.07 8.41
C VAL A 45 30.61 7.24 9.37
N ASP A 46 30.20 6.02 9.70
CA ASP A 46 30.95 5.15 10.62
C ASP A 46 32.34 4.77 10.07
N LYS A 47 32.47 4.61 8.74
CA LYS A 47 33.75 4.35 8.08
C LYS A 47 34.74 5.51 8.23
N HIS A 48 34.28 6.75 8.05
CA HIS A 48 35.16 7.93 7.99
C HIS A 48 35.21 8.72 9.30
N TYR A 49 34.16 8.62 10.13
CA TYR A 49 33.98 9.37 11.37
C TYR A 49 33.41 8.47 12.47
N PRO A 50 34.15 7.41 12.88
CA PRO A 50 33.66 6.42 13.83
C PRO A 50 33.25 7.07 15.17
N GLY A 51 32.05 6.73 15.65
CA GLY A 51 31.51 7.27 16.90
C GLY A 51 30.93 8.68 16.80
N SER A 52 30.88 9.28 15.60
CA SER A 52 30.28 10.60 15.40
C SER A 52 28.77 10.55 15.26
N PHE A 53 28.05 11.18 16.18
CA PHE A 53 26.60 11.41 16.03
C PHE A 53 26.27 12.64 15.18
N ARG A 54 27.19 13.57 15.00
CA ARG A 54 26.95 14.86 14.34
C ARG A 54 26.59 14.75 12.86
N TYR A 55 27.07 13.71 12.17
CA TYR A 55 26.92 13.52 10.74
C TYR A 55 25.95 12.40 10.40
N ARG A 56 25.31 11.80 11.39
CA ARG A 56 24.31 10.75 11.14
C ARG A 56 23.06 11.33 10.52
N ASN A 57 22.55 10.58 9.57
CA ASN A 57 21.26 10.86 8.93
C ASN A 57 20.16 10.08 9.66
N ASP A 58 18.97 10.65 9.72
CA ASP A 58 17.76 10.02 10.20
C ASP A 58 16.60 10.24 9.21
N GLN A 59 15.41 9.71 9.51
CA GLN A 59 14.24 9.85 8.65
C GLN A 59 13.89 11.32 8.29
N ARG A 60 14.18 12.28 9.18
CA ARG A 60 13.92 13.71 8.92
C ARG A 60 14.75 14.22 7.76
N SER A 61 16.03 13.82 7.68
CA SER A 61 16.90 14.22 6.57
C SER A 61 16.48 13.55 5.26
N ALA A 62 16.17 12.25 5.28
CA ALA A 62 15.71 11.54 4.09
C ALA A 62 14.37 12.11 3.56
N MET A 63 13.40 12.33 4.45
CA MET A 63 12.11 12.93 4.10
C MET A 63 12.27 14.36 3.60
N ALA A 64 13.21 15.15 4.16
CA ALA A 64 13.49 16.49 3.66
C ALA A 64 14.05 16.46 2.23
N TYR A 65 14.94 15.51 1.91
CA TYR A 65 15.46 15.35 0.55
C TYR A 65 14.36 14.97 -0.45
N LEU A 66 13.47 14.05 -0.09
CA LEU A 66 12.33 13.66 -0.90
C LEU A 66 11.36 14.83 -1.12
N TRP A 67 10.97 15.52 -0.05
CA TRP A 67 10.08 16.66 -0.12
C TRP A 67 10.65 17.82 -0.94
N LEU A 68 11.95 18.11 -0.87
CA LEU A 68 12.58 19.15 -1.68
C LEU A 68 12.57 18.87 -3.17
N ILE A 69 12.55 17.61 -3.57
CA ILE A 69 12.48 17.19 -4.97
C ILE A 69 11.03 17.18 -5.47
N ASP A 70 10.13 16.61 -4.65
CA ASP A 70 8.75 16.39 -5.02
C ASP A 70 7.82 16.63 -3.82
N PRO A 71 7.47 17.88 -3.50
CA PRO A 71 6.56 18.20 -2.40
C PRO A 71 5.13 17.71 -2.65
N GLU A 72 4.74 17.41 -3.88
CA GLU A 72 3.40 16.91 -4.20
C GLU A 72 3.16 15.47 -3.74
N HIS A 73 4.24 14.67 -3.57
CA HIS A 73 4.11 13.27 -3.18
C HIS A 73 4.70 12.96 -1.80
N TYR A 74 5.52 13.85 -1.23
CA TYR A 74 6.19 13.58 0.04
C TYR A 74 5.87 14.62 1.09
N TYR A 75 5.80 14.18 2.35
CA TYR A 75 5.62 15.03 3.52
C TYR A 75 6.96 15.42 4.17
N LEU A 76 7.05 16.63 4.69
CA LEU A 76 8.20 17.06 5.49
C LEU A 76 8.00 16.68 6.96
N VAL A 77 8.97 15.97 7.53
CA VAL A 77 8.94 15.53 8.94
C VAL A 77 9.68 16.49 9.86
N LYS A 78 8.95 17.07 10.81
CA LYS A 78 9.47 17.81 11.95
C LYS A 78 8.90 17.22 13.24
N ASN A 79 9.62 16.24 13.81
CA ASN A 79 9.08 15.40 14.88
C ASN A 79 8.50 16.18 16.07
N THR A 80 9.17 17.22 16.53
CA THR A 80 8.69 18.00 17.69
C THR A 80 7.41 18.74 17.36
N GLU A 81 7.41 19.46 16.25
CA GLU A 81 6.31 20.28 15.78
C GLU A 81 5.08 19.41 15.45
N CYS A 82 5.30 18.35 14.68
CA CYS A 82 4.23 17.42 14.31
C CYS A 82 3.65 16.69 15.54
N LYS A 83 4.48 16.21 16.48
CA LYS A 83 3.99 15.53 17.69
C LYS A 83 3.25 16.47 18.63
N GLU A 84 3.64 17.73 18.69
CA GLU A 84 2.89 18.73 19.47
C GLU A 84 1.54 19.04 18.82
N PHE A 85 1.53 19.26 17.50
CA PHE A 85 0.30 19.47 16.74
C PHE A 85 -0.67 18.29 16.86
N ALA A 86 -0.18 17.06 16.75
CA ALA A 86 -0.97 15.84 16.86
C ALA A 86 -1.76 15.75 18.18
N LYS A 87 -1.24 16.30 19.29
CA LYS A 87 -1.95 16.31 20.56
C LYS A 87 -3.22 17.18 20.50
N TYR A 88 -3.14 18.33 19.83
CA TYR A 88 -4.26 19.24 19.66
C TYR A 88 -5.24 18.81 18.58
N ALA A 89 -4.73 18.13 17.55
CA ALA A 89 -5.55 17.48 16.52
C ALA A 89 -6.20 16.16 17.00
N GLU A 90 -6.00 15.78 18.26
CA GLU A 90 -6.51 14.52 18.84
C GLU A 90 -6.02 13.25 18.09
N PHE A 91 -4.91 13.36 17.36
CA PHE A 91 -4.26 12.20 16.74
C PHE A 91 -3.37 11.50 17.76
N PHE A 92 -3.77 10.28 18.18
CA PHE A 92 -3.17 9.59 19.32
C PHE A 92 -2.24 8.44 18.95
N ASP A 93 -2.06 8.17 17.66
CA ASP A 93 -1.16 7.12 17.21
C ASP A 93 0.28 7.63 17.15
N ASP A 94 1.19 6.78 17.59
CA ASP A 94 2.62 7.12 17.62
C ASP A 94 3.33 6.56 16.39
N TRP A 95 3.80 7.44 15.52
CA TRP A 95 4.63 7.08 14.37
C TRP A 95 6.10 6.84 14.72
N GLY A 96 6.45 6.88 16.00
CA GLY A 96 7.82 6.63 16.44
C GLY A 96 8.82 7.73 16.10
N THR A 97 10.10 7.39 16.21
CA THR A 97 11.23 8.26 15.84
C THR A 97 12.42 7.38 15.49
N TYR A 98 13.34 7.86 14.69
CA TYR A 98 14.55 7.13 14.30
C TYR A 98 14.24 5.72 13.76
N ASP A 99 14.81 4.68 14.36
CA ASP A 99 14.66 3.29 13.90
C ASP A 99 13.23 2.74 14.06
N ASP A 100 12.41 3.37 14.92
CA ASP A 100 11.00 2.99 15.13
C ASP A 100 10.00 3.82 14.28
N PHE A 101 10.48 4.62 13.34
CA PHE A 101 9.62 5.46 12.51
C PHE A 101 8.71 4.64 11.62
N LYS A 102 7.42 4.90 11.72
CA LYS A 102 6.34 4.24 10.96
C LYS A 102 5.73 5.25 10.00
N MET A 103 6.23 5.22 8.77
CA MET A 103 5.84 6.18 7.74
C MET A 103 4.33 6.15 7.46
N GLY A 104 3.70 4.97 7.42
CA GLY A 104 2.27 4.85 7.17
C GLY A 104 1.41 5.57 8.22
N ILE A 105 1.81 5.54 9.51
CA ILE A 105 1.10 6.28 10.57
C ILE A 105 1.32 7.78 10.41
N PHE A 106 2.53 8.22 10.06
CA PHE A 106 2.83 9.62 9.84
C PHE A 106 2.10 10.19 8.61
N CYS A 107 2.09 9.46 7.50
CA CYS A 107 1.35 9.85 6.30
C CYS A 107 -0.14 10.00 6.60
N ARG A 108 -0.74 9.03 7.31
CA ARG A 108 -2.13 9.13 7.71
C ARG A 108 -2.43 10.37 8.57
N PHE A 109 -1.59 10.69 9.55
CA PHE A 109 -1.72 11.94 10.31
C PHE A 109 -1.75 13.16 9.37
N CYS A 110 -0.90 13.19 8.37
CA CYS A 110 -0.84 14.26 7.39
C CYS A 110 -2.08 14.29 6.49
N ASP A 111 -2.53 13.12 6.02
CA ASP A 111 -3.70 12.97 5.15
C ASP A 111 -4.98 13.45 5.86
N GLU A 112 -5.20 13.01 7.12
CA GLU A 112 -6.34 13.46 7.95
C GLU A 112 -6.36 14.99 8.10
N LEU A 113 -5.22 15.62 8.36
CA LEU A 113 -5.13 17.08 8.46
C LEU A 113 -5.41 17.78 7.14
N ILE A 114 -4.96 17.23 6.02
CA ILE A 114 -5.25 17.77 4.69
C ILE A 114 -6.75 17.73 4.39
N GLU A 115 -7.43 16.65 4.73
CA GLU A 115 -8.88 16.56 4.55
C GLU A 115 -9.64 17.60 5.41
N GLU A 116 -9.21 17.84 6.65
CA GLU A 116 -9.77 18.91 7.49
C GLU A 116 -9.47 20.31 6.91
N MET A 117 -8.28 20.53 6.39
CA MET A 117 -7.95 21.79 5.71
C MET A 117 -8.82 22.02 4.49
N LYS A 118 -9.00 21.00 3.64
CA LYS A 118 -9.90 21.05 2.46
C LYS A 118 -11.34 21.33 2.85
N ALA A 119 -11.79 20.81 4.00
CA ALA A 119 -13.11 21.06 4.54
C ALA A 119 -13.30 22.47 5.14
N THR A 120 -12.23 23.29 5.21
CA THR A 120 -12.23 24.66 5.75
C THR A 120 -12.14 25.71 4.62
N PRO A 121 -13.27 26.20 4.07
CA PRO A 121 -13.29 27.07 2.90
C PRO A 121 -12.50 28.37 3.06
N GLU A 122 -12.50 28.94 4.27
CA GLU A 122 -11.80 30.18 4.61
C GLU A 122 -10.28 29.99 4.50
N LEU A 123 -9.75 28.88 5.03
CA LEU A 123 -8.34 28.52 4.91
C LEU A 123 -7.94 28.32 3.44
N MET A 124 -8.76 27.60 2.68
CA MET A 124 -8.50 27.35 1.27
C MET A 124 -8.60 28.62 0.42
N ALA A 125 -9.45 29.58 0.79
CA ALA A 125 -9.49 30.89 0.12
C ALA A 125 -8.22 31.71 0.39
N ILE A 126 -7.73 31.71 1.63
CA ILE A 126 -6.48 32.39 2.01
C ILE A 126 -5.31 31.74 1.28
N HIS A 127 -5.23 30.41 1.28
CA HIS A 127 -4.18 29.67 0.58
C HIS A 127 -4.11 30.04 -0.91
N ARG A 128 -5.24 29.97 -1.60
CA ARG A 128 -5.30 30.35 -3.04
C ARG A 128 -4.92 31.79 -3.30
N SER A 129 -5.25 32.70 -2.38
CA SER A 129 -4.90 34.11 -2.54
C SER A 129 -3.39 34.40 -2.53
N ARG A 130 -2.57 33.47 -1.97
CA ARG A 130 -1.10 33.58 -1.92
C ARG A 130 -0.46 33.52 -3.32
N PHE A 131 -1.13 32.89 -4.28
CA PHE A 131 -0.62 32.70 -5.64
C PHE A 131 -1.03 33.81 -6.59
N ILE A 132 -2.02 34.63 -6.24
CA ILE A 132 -2.51 35.71 -7.11
C ILE A 132 -1.43 36.78 -7.31
N GLY A 133 -1.01 36.97 -8.56
CA GLY A 133 0.05 37.89 -8.93
C GLY A 133 1.47 37.35 -8.74
N HIS A 134 1.61 36.07 -8.40
CA HIS A 134 2.88 35.36 -8.20
C HIS A 134 2.94 34.05 -8.99
N GLU A 135 2.09 33.89 -10.00
CA GLU A 135 1.94 32.67 -10.78
C GLU A 135 3.23 32.23 -11.49
N ASP A 136 4.08 33.22 -11.84
CA ASP A 136 5.39 32.97 -12.47
C ASP A 136 6.52 32.64 -11.45
N GLU A 137 6.28 32.87 -10.15
CA GLU A 137 7.30 32.80 -9.11
C GLU A 137 7.06 31.60 -8.15
N MET A 138 5.83 31.10 -8.05
CA MET A 138 5.42 30.07 -7.11
C MET A 138 4.78 28.91 -7.85
N ALA A 139 5.23 27.70 -7.52
CA ALA A 139 4.53 26.47 -7.93
C ALA A 139 3.24 26.31 -7.12
N GLU A 140 2.18 25.85 -7.77
CA GLU A 140 0.90 25.52 -7.12
C GLU A 140 1.08 24.29 -6.20
N ASP A 141 0.62 24.40 -4.94
CA ASP A 141 0.64 23.33 -3.95
C ASP A 141 -0.68 22.55 -4.04
N GLN A 142 -0.80 21.67 -5.04
CA GLN A 142 -2.05 20.95 -5.32
C GLN A 142 -2.35 19.89 -4.26
N ALA A 143 -1.34 19.18 -3.77
CA ALA A 143 -1.46 18.19 -2.71
C ALA A 143 -1.60 18.83 -1.31
N LEU A 144 -1.36 20.14 -1.18
CA LEU A 144 -1.39 20.90 0.09
C LEU A 144 -0.30 20.49 1.10
N HIS A 145 0.75 19.83 0.66
CA HIS A 145 1.82 19.35 1.56
C HIS A 145 2.67 20.53 2.11
N ILE A 146 2.82 21.60 1.31
CA ILE A 146 3.51 22.82 1.75
C ILE A 146 2.64 23.58 2.75
N LEU A 147 1.34 23.74 2.44
CA LEU A 147 0.38 24.38 3.35
C LEU A 147 0.28 23.63 4.69
N LEU A 148 0.20 22.29 4.64
CA LEU A 148 0.20 21.47 5.84
C LEU A 148 1.42 21.74 6.72
N PHE A 149 2.61 21.74 6.10
CA PHE A 149 3.84 22.04 6.84
C PHE A 149 3.82 23.44 7.44
N ASP A 150 3.37 24.46 6.69
CA ASP A 150 3.24 25.83 7.17
C ASP A 150 2.28 25.91 8.37
N VAL A 151 1.13 25.24 8.30
CA VAL A 151 0.15 25.21 9.40
C VAL A 151 0.75 24.60 10.66
N ILE A 152 1.40 23.43 10.55
CA ILE A 152 2.03 22.75 11.69
C ILE A 152 3.16 23.61 12.28
N TYR A 153 4.06 24.09 11.42
CA TYR A 153 5.24 24.84 11.84
C TYR A 153 4.89 26.19 12.46
N CYS A 154 3.96 26.94 11.85
CA CYS A 154 3.51 28.23 12.39
C CYS A 154 2.74 28.05 13.69
N SER A 155 1.88 27.02 13.79
CA SER A 155 1.15 26.74 15.03
C SER A 155 2.11 26.48 16.20
N TYR A 156 3.16 25.73 15.97
CA TYR A 156 4.21 25.45 16.97
C TYR A 156 5.02 26.72 17.28
N THR A 157 5.51 27.41 16.25
CA THR A 157 6.43 28.53 16.40
C THR A 157 5.79 29.74 17.08
N TYR A 158 4.50 29.97 16.82
CA TYR A 158 3.74 31.12 17.34
C TYR A 158 2.77 30.75 18.45
N ASP A 159 2.83 29.50 18.97
CA ASP A 159 1.94 28.97 20.02
C ASP A 159 0.46 29.29 19.75
N LEU A 160 0.00 28.99 18.52
CA LEU A 160 -1.36 29.35 18.08
C LEU A 160 -2.45 28.56 18.79
N TRP A 161 -2.10 27.53 19.55
CA TRP A 161 -3.01 26.75 20.39
C TRP A 161 -3.04 27.20 21.86
N ALA A 162 -2.35 28.30 22.19
CA ALA A 162 -2.38 28.80 23.56
C ALA A 162 -3.82 29.03 24.03
N GLY A 163 -4.18 28.38 25.15
CA GLY A 163 -5.52 28.45 25.71
C GLY A 163 -6.56 27.48 25.12
N LEU A 164 -6.21 26.69 24.11
CA LEU A 164 -7.05 25.60 23.65
C LEU A 164 -7.02 24.42 24.64
N PRO A 165 -8.16 23.74 24.85
CA PRO A 165 -8.20 22.57 25.72
C PRO A 165 -7.39 21.41 25.10
N LEU A 166 -6.53 20.79 25.91
CA LEU A 166 -5.79 19.60 25.49
C LEU A 166 -6.53 18.35 26.03
N ARG A 167 -7.02 17.52 25.13
CA ARG A 167 -7.57 16.21 25.49
C ARG A 167 -6.44 15.19 25.64
N THR A 168 -6.42 14.50 26.76
CA THR A 168 -5.52 13.37 27.00
C THR A 168 -6.32 12.09 27.17
N LEU A 169 -5.93 11.04 26.44
CA LEU A 169 -6.53 9.72 26.67
C LEU A 169 -6.00 9.10 27.96
N SER A 170 -6.89 8.50 28.73
CA SER A 170 -6.53 7.63 29.85
C SER A 170 -5.76 6.38 29.36
N ALA A 171 -5.01 5.73 30.26
CA ALA A 171 -4.32 4.48 29.90
C ALA A 171 -5.27 3.39 29.42
N HIS A 172 -6.51 3.36 29.94
CA HIS A 172 -7.53 2.40 29.50
C HIS A 172 -8.01 2.69 28.07
N GLU A 173 -8.30 3.95 27.75
CA GLU A 173 -8.72 4.36 26.39
C GLU A 173 -7.63 4.09 25.35
N LYS A 174 -6.36 4.40 25.66
CA LYS A 174 -5.21 4.08 24.79
C LYS A 174 -5.12 2.57 24.51
N LYS A 175 -5.24 1.76 25.56
CA LYS A 175 -5.21 0.30 25.43
C LYS A 175 -6.36 -0.20 24.57
N LYS A 176 -7.59 0.25 24.84
CA LYS A 176 -8.78 -0.13 24.08
C LYS A 176 -8.67 0.25 22.59
N ARG A 177 -8.17 1.48 22.31
CA ARG A 177 -7.95 1.94 20.92
C ARG A 177 -6.95 1.05 20.18
N LEU A 178 -5.83 0.72 20.83
CA LEU A 178 -4.82 -0.19 20.26
C LEU A 178 -5.38 -1.59 19.97
N GLU A 179 -6.18 -2.14 20.90
CA GLU A 179 -6.83 -3.45 20.72
C GLU A 179 -7.83 -3.43 19.56
N ASN A 180 -8.66 -2.39 19.47
CA ASN A 180 -9.61 -2.21 18.38
C ASN A 180 -8.90 -2.12 17.03
N ARG A 181 -7.85 -1.30 16.94
CA ARG A 181 -7.06 -1.16 15.72
C ARG A 181 -6.41 -2.46 15.27
N LYS A 182 -5.82 -3.20 16.21
CA LYS A 182 -5.26 -4.52 15.91
C LYS A 182 -6.33 -5.47 15.38
N ALA A 183 -7.51 -5.47 15.97
CA ALA A 183 -8.63 -6.29 15.50
C ALA A 183 -9.10 -5.88 14.09
N ALA A 184 -9.11 -4.58 13.78
CA ALA A 184 -9.44 -4.07 12.44
C ALA A 184 -8.37 -4.48 11.40
N GLN A 185 -7.09 -4.34 11.75
CA GLN A 185 -5.97 -4.78 10.92
C GLN A 185 -6.03 -6.28 10.62
N ASP A 186 -6.26 -7.11 11.64
CA ASP A 186 -6.41 -8.58 11.47
C ASP A 186 -7.58 -8.93 10.52
N ARG A 187 -8.66 -8.12 10.52
CA ARG A 187 -9.80 -8.34 9.60
C ARG A 187 -9.50 -7.90 8.19
N LEU A 188 -8.76 -6.77 8.01
CA LEU A 188 -8.30 -6.32 6.70
C LEU A 188 -7.37 -7.36 6.06
N GLU A 189 -6.41 -7.89 6.81
CA GLU A 189 -5.50 -8.94 6.31
C GLU A 189 -6.25 -10.20 5.87
N ARG A 190 -7.30 -10.59 6.61
CA ARG A 190 -8.17 -11.72 6.22
C ARG A 190 -8.95 -11.42 4.95
N LEU A 191 -9.46 -10.20 4.78
CA LEU A 191 -10.15 -9.76 3.57
C LEU A 191 -9.21 -9.84 2.37
N ASN A 192 -8.03 -9.22 2.47
CA ASN A 192 -7.02 -9.21 1.41
C ASN A 192 -6.59 -10.63 1.01
N ALA A 193 -6.40 -11.53 1.98
CA ALA A 193 -6.05 -12.92 1.70
C ALA A 193 -7.15 -13.67 0.91
N VAL A 194 -8.43 -13.39 1.15
CA VAL A 194 -9.52 -14.01 0.39
C VAL A 194 -9.69 -13.35 -0.98
N GLU A 195 -9.45 -12.05 -1.11
CA GLU A 195 -9.43 -11.35 -2.41
C GLU A 195 -8.29 -11.86 -3.30
N GLU A 196 -7.13 -12.09 -2.73
CA GLU A 196 -6.00 -12.72 -3.44
C GLU A 196 -6.32 -14.15 -3.90
N GLU A 197 -6.99 -14.96 -3.06
CA GLU A 197 -7.46 -16.29 -3.47
C GLU A 197 -8.44 -16.21 -4.66
N LEU A 198 -9.33 -15.22 -4.67
CA LEU A 198 -10.26 -15.01 -5.79
C LEU A 198 -9.52 -14.60 -7.07
N ALA A 199 -8.56 -13.68 -6.96
CA ALA A 199 -7.71 -13.28 -8.08
C ALA A 199 -6.94 -14.46 -8.66
N GLN A 200 -6.30 -15.26 -7.81
CA GLN A 200 -5.59 -16.47 -8.22
C GLN A 200 -6.50 -17.50 -8.90
N TYR A 201 -7.77 -17.63 -8.45
CA TYR A 201 -8.75 -18.49 -9.12
C TYR A 201 -9.05 -18.00 -10.53
N HIS A 202 -9.30 -16.69 -10.72
CA HIS A 202 -9.58 -16.12 -12.04
C HIS A 202 -8.36 -16.23 -12.97
N ASP A 203 -7.16 -15.98 -12.47
CA ASP A 203 -5.92 -16.14 -13.23
C ASP A 203 -5.73 -17.59 -13.70
N ALA A 204 -6.04 -18.55 -12.82
CA ALA A 204 -5.97 -19.97 -13.17
C ALA A 204 -6.96 -20.32 -14.29
N ILE A 205 -8.24 -19.89 -14.20
CA ILE A 205 -9.24 -20.15 -15.21
C ILE A 205 -8.86 -19.52 -16.56
N ALA A 206 -8.37 -18.27 -16.54
CA ALA A 206 -7.90 -17.59 -17.74
C ALA A 206 -6.71 -18.31 -18.39
N ALA A 207 -5.72 -18.74 -17.60
CA ALA A 207 -4.55 -19.48 -18.10
C ALA A 207 -4.97 -20.83 -18.71
N PHE A 208 -5.89 -21.56 -18.08
CA PHE A 208 -6.40 -22.80 -18.65
C PHE A 208 -7.23 -22.59 -19.93
N ALA A 209 -7.97 -21.47 -20.02
CA ALA A 209 -8.72 -21.12 -21.22
C ALA A 209 -7.79 -20.91 -22.43
N GLU A 210 -6.66 -20.22 -22.22
CA GLU A 210 -5.64 -20.06 -23.27
C GLU A 210 -5.01 -21.39 -23.69
N LEU A 211 -4.71 -22.27 -22.74
CA LEU A 211 -4.22 -23.63 -23.08
C LEU A 211 -5.28 -24.44 -23.83
N ALA A 212 -6.55 -24.34 -23.45
CA ALA A 212 -7.66 -25.09 -24.07
C ALA A 212 -7.96 -24.64 -25.51
N LYS A 213 -7.63 -23.37 -25.87
CA LYS A 213 -7.74 -22.87 -27.26
C LYS A 213 -6.70 -23.49 -28.20
N ASN A 214 -5.54 -23.85 -27.67
CA ASN A 214 -4.41 -24.35 -28.44
C ASN A 214 -4.17 -25.85 -28.23
N GLY A 215 -4.64 -26.43 -27.13
CA GLY A 215 -4.50 -27.81 -26.75
C GLY A 215 -5.77 -28.64 -26.92
N GLU A 216 -5.62 -29.94 -26.75
CA GLU A 216 -6.74 -30.87 -26.83
C GLU A 216 -7.37 -31.03 -25.44
N LEU A 217 -8.65 -30.68 -25.29
CA LEU A 217 -9.40 -30.79 -24.05
C LEU A 217 -9.99 -32.21 -23.93
N ILE A 218 -9.73 -32.90 -22.83
CA ILE A 218 -10.18 -34.26 -22.60
C ILE A 218 -10.97 -34.34 -21.31
N HIS A 219 -12.23 -34.81 -21.42
CA HIS A 219 -13.07 -35.11 -20.26
C HIS A 219 -13.11 -36.64 -20.05
N ARG A 220 -12.89 -37.07 -18.81
CA ARG A 220 -12.80 -38.50 -18.45
C ARG A 220 -13.97 -39.34 -18.93
N GLN A 221 -15.19 -38.80 -18.96
CA GLN A 221 -16.43 -39.52 -19.32
C GLN A 221 -16.85 -39.26 -20.78
N TYR A 222 -16.63 -38.06 -21.30
CA TYR A 222 -17.14 -37.60 -22.61
C TYR A 222 -16.08 -37.60 -23.70
N GLY A 223 -14.85 -37.95 -23.39
CA GLY A 223 -13.74 -37.97 -24.36
C GLY A 223 -13.27 -36.56 -24.74
N LYS A 224 -12.87 -36.41 -26.00
CA LYS A 224 -12.37 -35.14 -26.55
C LYS A 224 -13.49 -34.11 -26.66
N GLY A 225 -13.19 -32.90 -26.19
CA GLY A 225 -14.12 -31.77 -26.21
C GLY A 225 -13.55 -30.56 -26.91
N GLN A 226 -14.43 -29.73 -27.44
CA GLN A 226 -14.10 -28.43 -28.02
C GLN A 226 -14.68 -27.34 -27.12
N LEU A 227 -13.84 -26.41 -26.68
CA LEU A 227 -14.28 -25.23 -25.94
C LEU A 227 -15.11 -24.32 -26.86
N ILE A 228 -16.32 -23.99 -26.44
CA ILE A 228 -17.26 -23.12 -27.16
C ILE A 228 -17.32 -21.75 -26.49
N ASP A 229 -17.37 -21.72 -25.15
CA ASP A 229 -17.45 -20.51 -24.36
C ASP A 229 -16.60 -20.67 -23.08
N ASP A 230 -15.75 -19.70 -22.79
CA ASP A 230 -14.82 -19.66 -21.67
C ASP A 230 -15.25 -18.63 -20.61
N GLY A 231 -16.45 -18.78 -20.08
CA GLY A 231 -16.93 -17.93 -18.98
C GLY A 231 -16.00 -17.97 -17.73
N THR A 232 -16.15 -17.02 -16.83
CA THR A 232 -15.28 -16.79 -15.67
C THR A 232 -15.10 -17.98 -14.72
N SER A 233 -16.00 -18.94 -14.73
CA SER A 233 -15.91 -20.20 -13.96
C SER A 233 -16.58 -21.38 -14.63
N THR A 234 -17.53 -21.11 -15.50
CA THR A 234 -18.34 -22.13 -16.19
C THR A 234 -18.03 -22.09 -17.67
N TRP A 235 -17.49 -23.19 -18.18
CA TRP A 235 -17.22 -23.34 -19.60
C TRP A 235 -18.27 -24.18 -20.29
N THR A 236 -18.61 -23.79 -21.49
CA THR A 236 -19.47 -24.59 -22.38
C THR A 236 -18.57 -25.35 -23.34
N ILE A 237 -18.71 -26.69 -23.32
CA ILE A 237 -17.88 -27.61 -24.09
C ILE A 237 -18.78 -28.50 -24.96
N ARG A 238 -18.45 -28.59 -26.25
CA ARG A 238 -19.06 -29.51 -27.19
C ARG A 238 -18.23 -30.76 -27.29
N PHE A 239 -18.90 -31.91 -27.22
CA PHE A 239 -18.29 -33.24 -27.38
C PHE A 239 -18.73 -33.84 -28.71
N PRO A 240 -17.85 -33.99 -29.74
CA PRO A 240 -18.21 -34.47 -31.06
C PRO A 240 -18.80 -35.91 -31.06
N GLU A 241 -18.34 -36.74 -30.16
CA GLU A 241 -18.85 -38.13 -30.02
C GLU A 241 -20.21 -38.19 -29.30
N HIS A 242 -20.56 -37.15 -28.64
CA HIS A 242 -21.85 -36.98 -27.97
C HIS A 242 -22.42 -35.62 -28.42
N PRO A 243 -23.42 -35.53 -29.32
CA PRO A 243 -23.89 -34.28 -29.91
C PRO A 243 -24.62 -33.38 -28.89
N ILE A 244 -23.93 -33.07 -27.82
CA ILE A 244 -24.43 -32.28 -26.71
C ILE A 244 -23.37 -31.22 -26.34
N GLU A 245 -23.85 -30.05 -25.99
CA GLU A 245 -23.09 -29.01 -25.33
C GLU A 245 -23.38 -29.08 -23.83
N LYS A 246 -22.35 -29.00 -23.03
CA LYS A 246 -22.47 -29.03 -21.58
C LYS A 246 -21.69 -27.90 -20.95
N SER A 247 -22.28 -27.30 -19.94
CA SER A 247 -21.62 -26.29 -19.11
C SER A 247 -21.09 -26.93 -17.82
N PHE A 248 -19.85 -26.60 -17.47
CA PHE A 248 -19.14 -27.15 -16.32
C PHE A 248 -18.48 -26.09 -15.49
N ASP A 249 -18.46 -26.25 -14.16
CA ASP A 249 -17.50 -25.60 -13.29
C ASP A 249 -16.12 -26.26 -13.50
N VAL A 250 -15.30 -25.65 -14.32
CA VAL A 250 -14.05 -26.25 -14.79
C VAL A 250 -12.96 -26.30 -13.73
N GLY A 251 -12.95 -25.35 -12.79
CA GLY A 251 -11.95 -25.32 -11.72
C GLY A 251 -11.93 -26.63 -10.92
N MET A 252 -13.12 -27.09 -10.50
CA MET A 252 -13.29 -28.36 -9.79
C MET A 252 -12.96 -29.58 -10.65
N LEU A 253 -13.30 -29.54 -11.95
CA LEU A 253 -12.99 -30.65 -12.85
C LEU A 253 -11.49 -30.83 -13.09
N PHE A 254 -10.75 -29.73 -13.28
CA PHE A 254 -9.28 -29.77 -13.39
C PHE A 254 -8.64 -30.21 -12.08
N ALA A 255 -9.07 -29.63 -10.95
CA ALA A 255 -8.51 -29.97 -9.64
C ALA A 255 -8.68 -31.44 -9.25
N ASN A 256 -9.78 -32.07 -9.71
CA ASN A 256 -10.09 -33.48 -9.45
C ASN A 256 -9.63 -34.45 -10.56
N GLY A 257 -8.97 -33.94 -11.60
CA GLY A 257 -8.49 -34.77 -12.73
C GLY A 257 -9.62 -35.39 -13.57
N VAL A 258 -10.82 -34.80 -13.54
CA VAL A 258 -11.97 -35.21 -14.37
C VAL A 258 -11.82 -34.63 -15.78
N MET A 259 -11.18 -33.49 -15.90
CA MET A 259 -10.85 -32.83 -17.15
C MET A 259 -9.36 -32.52 -17.20
N THR A 260 -8.75 -32.65 -18.37
CA THR A 260 -7.33 -32.37 -18.61
C THR A 260 -7.19 -31.66 -19.96
N ILE A 261 -6.09 -30.94 -20.13
CA ILE A 261 -5.67 -30.36 -21.41
C ILE A 261 -4.38 -31.05 -21.83
N GLN A 262 -4.32 -31.52 -23.06
CA GLN A 262 -3.07 -32.09 -23.62
C GLN A 262 -2.14 -30.96 -24.05
N ASP A 263 -1.46 -30.41 -23.04
CA ASP A 263 -0.45 -29.36 -23.21
C ASP A 263 0.68 -29.58 -22.21
N ALA A 264 1.92 -29.23 -22.59
CA ALA A 264 3.10 -29.42 -21.75
C ALA A 264 3.08 -28.59 -20.46
N GLU A 265 2.44 -27.43 -20.47
CA GLU A 265 2.36 -26.51 -19.34
C GLU A 265 1.21 -26.82 -18.39
N PHE A 266 0.24 -27.64 -18.82
CA PHE A 266 -0.98 -27.93 -18.04
C PHE A 266 -0.67 -28.45 -16.63
N SER A 267 0.24 -29.43 -16.51
CA SER A 267 0.59 -30.02 -15.22
C SER A 267 1.22 -29.01 -14.26
N ALA A 268 2.10 -28.15 -14.76
CA ALA A 268 2.77 -27.12 -13.96
C ALA A 268 1.76 -26.07 -13.46
N LEU A 269 0.86 -25.61 -14.34
CA LEU A 269 -0.21 -24.69 -13.96
C LEU A 269 -1.19 -25.33 -12.96
N LEU A 270 -1.57 -26.59 -13.20
CA LEU A 270 -2.45 -27.29 -12.28
C LEU A 270 -1.85 -27.44 -10.89
N ASP A 271 -0.56 -27.77 -10.78
CA ASP A 271 0.14 -27.86 -9.51
C ASP A 271 0.21 -26.51 -8.78
N ARG A 272 0.47 -25.45 -9.53
CA ARG A 272 0.50 -24.07 -9.02
C ARG A 272 -0.84 -23.64 -8.43
N TYR A 273 -1.96 -23.91 -9.11
CA TYR A 273 -3.29 -23.40 -8.74
C TYR A 273 -4.20 -24.41 -8.09
N ARG A 274 -3.76 -25.66 -7.89
CA ARG A 274 -4.59 -26.78 -7.38
C ARG A 274 -5.33 -26.44 -6.09
N SER A 275 -4.69 -25.72 -5.18
CA SER A 275 -5.28 -25.35 -3.89
C SER A 275 -6.50 -24.46 -4.05
N VAL A 276 -6.38 -23.41 -4.88
CA VAL A 276 -7.47 -22.46 -5.10
C VAL A 276 -8.59 -23.05 -5.96
N LEU A 277 -8.24 -23.86 -6.95
CA LEU A 277 -9.20 -24.57 -7.80
C LEU A 277 -10.06 -25.58 -7.02
N LYS A 278 -9.48 -26.28 -6.03
CA LYS A 278 -10.24 -27.18 -5.13
C LYS A 278 -11.28 -26.45 -4.28
N LYS A 279 -11.01 -25.20 -3.91
CA LYS A 279 -11.98 -24.38 -3.17
C LYS A 279 -13.14 -23.96 -4.06
N GLY A 280 -12.88 -23.67 -5.33
CA GLY A 280 -13.84 -23.20 -6.31
C GLY A 280 -14.48 -21.85 -5.92
N LEU A 281 -15.23 -21.25 -6.82
CA LEU A 281 -15.95 -20.00 -6.53
C LEU A 281 -16.99 -20.17 -5.42
N ALA A 282 -17.68 -21.30 -5.39
CA ALA A 282 -18.66 -21.61 -4.35
C ALA A 282 -18.08 -21.64 -2.93
N GLY A 283 -16.79 -21.95 -2.79
CA GLY A 283 -16.08 -21.90 -1.52
C GLY A 283 -15.46 -20.55 -1.19
N ILE A 284 -15.04 -19.77 -2.22
CA ILE A 284 -14.34 -18.48 -2.04
C ILE A 284 -15.35 -17.34 -1.82
N GLN A 285 -16.40 -17.24 -2.64
CA GLN A 285 -17.36 -16.13 -2.60
C GLN A 285 -18.06 -15.92 -1.25
N PRO A 286 -18.58 -16.98 -0.56
CA PRO A 286 -19.18 -16.78 0.77
C PRO A 286 -18.18 -16.30 1.83
N ARG A 287 -16.92 -16.76 1.73
CA ARG A 287 -15.84 -16.31 2.62
C ARG A 287 -15.51 -14.83 2.37
N LEU A 288 -15.46 -14.42 1.11
CA LEU A 288 -15.25 -13.03 0.72
C LEU A 288 -16.36 -12.12 1.24
N ALA A 289 -17.62 -12.50 1.03
CA ALA A 289 -18.76 -11.74 1.54
C ALA A 289 -18.72 -11.62 3.08
N THR A 290 -18.36 -12.69 3.77
CA THR A 290 -18.20 -12.68 5.23
C THR A 290 -17.03 -11.79 5.66
N ALA A 291 -15.88 -11.88 5.00
CA ALA A 291 -14.70 -11.09 5.34
C ALA A 291 -14.96 -9.59 5.10
N ARG A 292 -15.61 -9.22 4.00
CA ARG A 292 -16.02 -7.83 3.72
C ARG A 292 -16.95 -7.28 4.80
N LYS A 293 -18.01 -8.02 5.14
CA LYS A 293 -18.92 -7.60 6.18
C LYS A 293 -18.21 -7.40 7.53
N LEU A 294 -17.35 -8.34 7.92
CA LEU A 294 -16.60 -8.24 9.18
C LEU A 294 -15.60 -7.08 9.19
N PHE A 295 -15.05 -6.72 8.02
CA PHE A 295 -14.16 -5.57 7.89
C PHE A 295 -14.96 -4.27 7.93
N GLU A 296 -16.08 -4.17 7.20
CA GLU A 296 -16.97 -2.99 7.22
C GLU A 296 -17.42 -2.59 8.63
N GLU A 297 -17.61 -3.58 9.55
CA GLU A 297 -17.98 -3.32 10.94
C GLU A 297 -16.89 -2.60 11.75
N VAL A 298 -15.67 -2.54 11.26
CA VAL A 298 -14.49 -2.00 11.99
C VAL A 298 -13.58 -1.12 11.14
N ALA A 299 -13.96 -0.84 9.90
CA ALA A 299 -13.14 -0.05 8.98
C ALA A 299 -12.78 1.33 9.57
N ASP A 300 -13.73 1.94 10.28
CA ASP A 300 -13.56 3.20 11.02
C ASP A 300 -12.54 3.14 12.18
N GLN A 301 -12.10 1.95 12.56
CA GLN A 301 -11.08 1.76 13.60
C GLN A 301 -9.65 1.78 13.04
N LEU A 302 -9.49 1.76 11.70
CA LEU A 302 -8.20 1.90 11.03
C LEU A 302 -7.86 3.37 10.76
N ASP A 303 -8.89 4.20 10.67
CA ASP A 303 -8.78 5.66 10.49
C ASP A 303 -8.31 6.40 11.73
#